data_b0b1c6b7b76ec6d66ec4e0574cfafdc7
#
_entry.id   b0b1c6b7b76ec6d66ec4e0574cfafdc7
#
_cell.length_a   1.000
_cell.length_b   1.000
_cell.length_c   1.000
_cell.angle_alpha   90.00
_cell.angle_beta   90.00
_cell.angle_gamma   90.00
#
_symmetry.space_group_name_H-M   'P 1'
#
loop_
_entity.id
_entity.type
_entity.pdbx_description
1 polymer ?
#
loop_
_entity_poly.entity_id
_entity_poly.type
_entity_poly.pdbx_seq_one_letter_code
_entity_poly.pdbx_strand_id
1 'polypeptide(L)'
;ADGTIHIGSLDFSLYAINPDGTLKWKFGTGNLIESSPAIGKDGTIYVGSGNPYLYAISKDGQLKWKFRTDNFISSSPAIGDDGSIYVGSGDSALYAINPDGTFRWGVRTGKEIVSSPAIGKDGNIYFGSCDNYFYSINSEGMLRWSFKTGDSIISSPVIDSEGFVYFGSWDGYFYALRPDGQLQWKFKTGGSIDSSPSLDSDGTIYVGSSDKYVYAIG
;
A
#
# COMPACT_ATOMS: atom_id res chain seq x y z
N ALA A 1 14.41 -5.69 -16.68
CA ALA A 1 14.57 -6.14 -15.29
C ALA A 1 15.61 -7.26 -15.27
N ASP A 2 16.52 -7.28 -14.28
CA ASP A 2 17.58 -8.29 -14.14
C ASP A 2 17.14 -9.52 -13.33
N GLY A 3 15.84 -9.59 -12.97
CA GLY A 3 15.25 -10.67 -12.19
C GLY A 3 15.58 -10.64 -10.69
N THR A 4 16.21 -9.57 -10.18
CA THR A 4 16.49 -9.43 -8.75
C THR A 4 15.19 -9.35 -7.96
N ILE A 5 15.08 -10.14 -6.88
CA ILE A 5 13.96 -10.16 -5.94
C ILE A 5 14.34 -9.29 -4.74
N HIS A 6 13.43 -8.36 -4.37
CA HIS A 6 13.59 -7.54 -3.15
C HIS A 6 12.54 -7.95 -2.12
N ILE A 7 12.95 -8.17 -0.86
CA ILE A 7 12.07 -8.60 0.22
C ILE A 7 12.48 -7.97 1.56
N GLY A 8 11.50 -7.43 2.28
CA GLY A 8 11.64 -6.99 3.66
C GLY A 8 11.58 -8.17 4.63
N SER A 9 12.24 -8.03 5.79
CA SER A 9 12.26 -9.06 6.83
C SER A 9 12.09 -8.47 8.22
N LEU A 10 11.51 -9.28 9.13
CA LEU A 10 11.40 -8.95 10.55
C LEU A 10 12.76 -8.96 11.27
N ASP A 11 13.84 -9.37 10.60
CA ASP A 11 15.23 -9.25 11.10
C ASP A 11 15.83 -7.84 10.86
N PHE A 12 14.98 -6.84 10.53
CA PHE A 12 15.32 -5.44 10.35
C PHE A 12 16.07 -5.14 9.05
N SER A 13 15.95 -6.01 8.05
CA SER A 13 16.73 -5.89 6.83
C SER A 13 15.90 -6.04 5.57
N LEU A 14 16.27 -5.24 4.56
CA LEU A 14 15.87 -5.45 3.19
C LEU A 14 16.92 -6.29 2.48
N TYR A 15 16.48 -7.32 1.79
CA TYR A 15 17.32 -8.22 1.00
C TYR A 15 17.09 -8.02 -0.49
N ALA A 16 18.17 -8.06 -1.27
CA ALA A 16 18.12 -8.28 -2.70
C ALA A 16 18.73 -9.66 -2.99
N ILE A 17 17.98 -10.48 -3.71
CA ILE A 17 18.31 -11.86 -4.02
C ILE A 17 18.39 -12.01 -5.53
N ASN A 18 19.47 -12.61 -6.03
CA ASN A 18 19.65 -12.93 -7.44
C ASN A 18 18.64 -14.00 -7.90
N PRO A 19 18.35 -14.11 -9.22
CA PRO A 19 17.42 -15.13 -9.73
C PRO A 19 17.82 -16.58 -9.41
N ASP A 20 19.09 -16.83 -9.14
CA ASP A 20 19.62 -18.14 -8.73
C ASP A 20 19.47 -18.43 -7.23
N GLY A 21 18.85 -17.51 -6.46
CA GLY A 21 18.66 -17.64 -5.03
C GLY A 21 19.83 -17.15 -4.17
N THR A 22 20.93 -16.69 -4.75
CA THR A 22 22.07 -16.17 -3.98
C THR A 22 21.82 -14.73 -3.51
N LEU A 23 22.40 -14.38 -2.36
CA LEU A 23 22.33 -13.01 -1.83
C LEU A 23 23.10 -12.05 -2.72
N LYS A 24 22.42 -10.98 -3.18
CA LYS A 24 23.04 -9.88 -3.93
C LYS A 24 23.56 -8.80 -2.97
N TRP A 25 22.69 -8.33 -2.10
CA TRP A 25 23.04 -7.40 -1.01
C TRP A 25 21.96 -7.41 0.10
N LYS A 26 22.33 -6.87 1.26
CA LYS A 26 21.48 -6.67 2.44
C LYS A 26 21.63 -5.24 2.95
N PHE A 27 20.50 -4.59 3.30
CA PHE A 27 20.47 -3.26 3.88
C PHE A 27 19.69 -3.26 5.20
N GLY A 28 20.31 -2.81 6.30
CA GLY A 28 19.67 -2.73 7.61
C GLY A 28 18.92 -1.40 7.80
N THR A 29 17.65 -1.47 8.19
CA THR A 29 16.82 -0.29 8.53
C THR A 29 16.83 0.01 10.03
N GLY A 30 17.20 -0.96 10.85
CA GLY A 30 17.23 -0.84 12.31
C GLY A 30 15.89 -1.17 12.99
N ASN A 31 14.85 -1.54 12.24
CA ASN A 31 13.58 -2.08 12.76
C ASN A 31 12.96 -3.00 11.69
N LEU A 32 11.93 -3.77 12.10
CA LEU A 32 11.23 -4.72 11.24
C LEU A 32 10.72 -4.05 9.95
N ILE A 33 10.67 -4.82 8.87
CA ILE A 33 10.14 -4.40 7.57
C ILE A 33 8.94 -5.28 7.23
N GLU A 34 7.74 -4.71 7.39
CA GLU A 34 6.47 -5.35 7.06
C GLU A 34 5.98 -4.92 5.68
N SER A 35 6.43 -3.75 5.21
CA SER A 35 6.05 -3.22 3.91
C SER A 35 6.70 -4.02 2.76
N SER A 36 5.97 -4.22 1.67
CA SER A 36 6.54 -4.72 0.43
C SER A 36 7.32 -3.61 -0.27
N PRO A 37 8.54 -3.88 -0.78
CA PRO A 37 9.32 -2.88 -1.50
C PRO A 37 8.66 -2.51 -2.84
N ALA A 38 8.71 -1.23 -3.20
CA ALA A 38 8.35 -0.73 -4.53
C ALA A 38 9.62 -0.32 -5.29
N ILE A 39 9.63 -0.53 -6.61
CA ILE A 39 10.81 -0.25 -7.47
C ILE A 39 10.47 0.84 -8.46
N GLY A 40 11.19 1.95 -8.38
CA GLY A 40 11.07 3.07 -9.32
C GLY A 40 11.61 2.74 -10.73
N LYS A 41 11.23 3.55 -11.70
CA LYS A 41 11.68 3.41 -13.11
C LYS A 41 13.21 3.51 -13.25
N ASP A 42 13.88 4.19 -12.31
CA ASP A 42 15.34 4.32 -12.22
C ASP A 42 16.04 3.19 -11.45
N GLY A 43 15.26 2.20 -10.98
CA GLY A 43 15.74 1.07 -10.18
C GLY A 43 15.94 1.41 -8.68
N THR A 44 15.49 2.56 -8.21
CA THR A 44 15.46 2.90 -6.77
C THR A 44 14.42 2.03 -6.06
N ILE A 45 14.80 1.44 -4.94
CA ILE A 45 13.93 0.61 -4.11
C ILE A 45 13.42 1.46 -2.95
N TYR A 46 12.10 1.55 -2.80
CA TYR A 46 11.44 2.25 -1.70
C TYR A 46 10.84 1.25 -0.73
N VAL A 47 11.04 1.45 0.58
CA VAL A 47 10.53 0.54 1.62
C VAL A 47 10.24 1.29 2.92
N GLY A 48 9.10 1.01 3.53
CA GLY A 48 8.75 1.45 4.87
C GLY A 48 9.34 0.53 5.94
N SER A 49 9.47 1.02 7.16
CA SER A 49 9.98 0.23 8.28
C SER A 49 9.17 0.49 9.55
N GLY A 50 9.26 -0.41 10.52
CA GLY A 50 8.71 -0.26 11.87
C GLY A 50 9.30 0.91 12.66
N ASN A 51 10.37 1.55 12.17
CA ASN A 51 10.77 2.89 12.59
C ASN A 51 10.08 3.95 11.72
N PRO A 52 10.10 5.25 12.11
CA PRO A 52 9.39 6.30 11.37
C PRO A 52 10.12 6.75 10.10
N TYR A 53 10.59 5.81 9.27
CA TYR A 53 11.29 6.17 8.04
C TYR A 53 10.81 5.39 6.82
N LEU A 54 10.60 6.11 5.72
CA LEU A 54 10.63 5.58 4.36
C LEU A 54 12.07 5.67 3.86
N TYR A 55 12.60 4.57 3.34
CA TYR A 55 13.94 4.50 2.79
C TYR A 55 13.89 4.42 1.27
N ALA A 56 14.79 5.14 0.61
CA ALA A 56 15.11 4.98 -0.81
C ALA A 56 16.53 4.43 -0.94
N ILE A 57 16.64 3.28 -1.57
CA ILE A 57 17.87 2.49 -1.67
C ILE A 57 18.18 2.29 -3.14
N SER A 58 19.45 2.45 -3.53
CA SER A 58 19.90 2.21 -4.90
C SER A 58 19.83 0.73 -5.26
N LYS A 59 19.82 0.41 -6.54
CA LYS A 59 19.91 -0.97 -7.05
C LYS A 59 21.12 -1.76 -6.51
N ASP A 60 22.14 -1.06 -6.02
CA ASP A 60 23.37 -1.63 -5.47
C ASP A 60 23.37 -1.69 -3.93
N GLY A 61 22.20 -1.44 -3.30
CA GLY A 61 22.02 -1.56 -1.84
C GLY A 61 22.52 -0.36 -1.03
N GLN A 62 22.80 0.79 -1.66
CA GLN A 62 23.24 2.00 -0.95
C GLN A 62 22.08 2.92 -0.64
N LEU A 63 22.06 3.53 0.55
CA LEU A 63 21.09 4.54 0.91
C LEU A 63 21.22 5.76 0.00
N LYS A 64 20.12 6.11 -0.69
CA LYS A 64 20.01 7.39 -1.44
C LYS A 64 19.52 8.49 -0.51
N TRP A 65 18.40 8.25 0.15
CA TRP A 65 17.78 9.14 1.14
C TRP A 65 16.83 8.37 2.04
N LYS A 66 16.42 9.00 3.13
CA LYS A 66 15.30 8.55 3.97
C LYS A 66 14.41 9.74 4.33
N PHE A 67 13.09 9.51 4.32
CA PHE A 67 12.09 10.49 4.72
C PHE A 67 11.51 10.10 6.07
N ARG A 68 11.40 11.06 6.99
CA ARG A 68 10.88 10.82 8.34
C ARG A 68 9.40 11.15 8.44
N THR A 69 8.61 10.22 8.98
CA THR A 69 7.25 10.40 9.50
C THR A 69 7.29 10.50 11.03
N ASP A 70 6.14 10.67 11.68
CA ASP A 70 6.08 10.72 13.14
C ASP A 70 5.86 9.35 13.78
N ASN A 71 5.54 8.29 12.99
CA ASN A 71 5.33 6.92 13.47
C ASN A 71 5.74 5.90 12.39
N PHE A 72 5.64 4.59 12.69
CA PHE A 72 6.01 3.49 11.81
C PHE A 72 5.35 3.57 10.43
N ILE A 73 5.98 2.90 9.45
CA ILE A 73 5.48 2.73 8.08
C ILE A 73 5.40 1.23 7.79
N SER A 74 4.21 0.63 7.94
CA SER A 74 3.91 -0.75 7.52
C SER A 74 3.24 -0.81 6.15
N SER A 75 2.65 0.30 5.71
CA SER A 75 2.13 0.48 4.36
C SER A 75 3.22 0.30 3.31
N SER A 76 2.94 -0.44 2.23
CA SER A 76 3.83 -0.55 1.08
C SER A 76 3.73 0.73 0.22
N PRO A 77 4.85 1.29 -0.26
CA PRO A 77 4.82 2.48 -1.09
C PRO A 77 4.17 2.22 -2.46
N ALA A 78 3.38 3.18 -2.96
CA ALA A 78 2.97 3.24 -4.35
C ALA A 78 3.73 4.35 -5.09
N ILE A 79 4.05 4.13 -6.36
CA ILE A 79 4.85 5.07 -7.17
C ILE A 79 4.00 5.58 -8.33
N GLY A 80 3.81 6.88 -8.39
CA GLY A 80 3.12 7.56 -9.47
C GLY A 80 3.94 7.58 -10.77
N ASP A 81 3.29 7.92 -11.88
CA ASP A 81 3.95 8.02 -13.18
C ASP A 81 5.01 9.11 -13.24
N ASP A 82 4.83 10.17 -12.45
CA ASP A 82 5.79 11.27 -12.25
C ASP A 82 6.94 10.90 -11.28
N GLY A 83 6.93 9.68 -10.74
CA GLY A 83 7.91 9.18 -9.77
C GLY A 83 7.62 9.59 -8.33
N SER A 84 6.54 10.30 -8.04
CA SER A 84 6.10 10.60 -6.66
C SER A 84 5.80 9.31 -5.90
N ILE A 85 6.19 9.27 -4.62
CA ILE A 85 6.01 8.12 -3.75
C ILE A 85 4.89 8.43 -2.76
N TYR A 86 3.89 7.54 -2.69
CA TYR A 86 2.78 7.64 -1.75
C TYR A 86 2.88 6.54 -0.70
N VAL A 87 2.74 6.90 0.59
CA VAL A 87 2.86 5.92 1.69
C VAL A 87 2.01 6.33 2.89
N GLY A 88 1.32 5.37 3.49
CA GLY A 88 0.59 5.53 4.73
C GLY A 88 1.50 5.35 5.96
N SER A 89 1.17 6.03 7.06
CA SER A 89 1.91 5.93 8.31
C SER A 89 0.99 5.71 9.51
N GLY A 90 1.53 5.10 10.56
CA GLY A 90 0.90 4.97 11.88
C GLY A 90 0.68 6.31 12.59
N ASP A 91 1.17 7.43 12.07
CA ASP A 91 0.87 8.78 12.56
C ASP A 91 -0.44 9.35 12.01
N SER A 92 -1.25 8.52 11.34
CA SER A 92 -2.53 8.87 10.74
C SER A 92 -2.43 9.79 9.52
N ALA A 93 -1.31 9.77 8.81
CA ALA A 93 -1.13 10.54 7.58
C ALA A 93 -0.77 9.67 6.37
N LEU A 94 -1.33 10.02 5.22
CA LEU A 94 -0.80 9.63 3.91
C LEU A 94 0.18 10.72 3.46
N TYR A 95 1.37 10.32 3.10
CA TYR A 95 2.43 11.20 2.60
C TYR A 95 2.63 11.03 1.10
N ALA A 96 2.82 12.15 0.41
CA ALA A 96 3.41 12.19 -0.92
C ALA A 96 4.81 12.79 -0.83
N ILE A 97 5.78 12.10 -1.41
CA ILE A 97 7.21 12.42 -1.36
C ILE A 97 7.72 12.49 -2.79
N ASN A 98 8.51 13.52 -3.11
CA ASN A 98 9.15 13.65 -4.41
C ASN A 98 10.24 12.57 -4.60
N PRO A 99 10.63 12.25 -5.84
CA PRO A 99 11.69 11.26 -6.12
C PRO A 99 13.04 11.56 -5.45
N ASP A 100 13.31 12.81 -5.12
CA ASP A 100 14.53 13.27 -4.43
C ASP A 100 14.44 13.15 -2.90
N GLY A 101 13.31 12.68 -2.35
CA GLY A 101 13.08 12.52 -0.92
C GLY A 101 12.50 13.76 -0.22
N THR A 102 12.21 14.83 -0.94
CA THR A 102 11.59 16.02 -0.36
C THR A 102 10.09 15.83 -0.18
N PHE A 103 9.52 16.43 0.88
CA PHE A 103 8.09 16.43 1.14
C PHE A 103 7.32 17.17 0.04
N ARG A 104 6.24 16.56 -0.45
CA ARG A 104 5.33 17.19 -1.41
C ARG A 104 4.05 17.67 -0.73
N TRP A 105 3.30 16.75 -0.12
CA TRP A 105 2.13 17.03 0.69
C TRP A 105 1.82 15.85 1.64
N GLY A 106 0.94 16.10 2.63
CA GLY A 106 0.40 15.05 3.52
C GLY A 106 -1.08 15.29 3.80
N VAL A 107 -1.86 14.21 3.85
CA VAL A 107 -3.29 14.23 4.19
C VAL A 107 -3.50 13.42 5.46
N ARG A 108 -4.17 14.01 6.46
CA ARG A 108 -4.46 13.33 7.73
C ARG A 108 -5.83 12.67 7.70
N THR A 109 -5.89 11.48 8.28
CA THR A 109 -7.09 10.72 8.61
C THR A 109 -7.33 10.74 10.13
N GLY A 110 -8.43 10.12 10.58
CA GLY A 110 -8.74 10.05 11.99
C GLY A 110 -7.89 9.06 12.79
N LYS A 111 -7.27 8.09 12.13
CA LYS A 111 -6.39 7.05 12.72
C LYS A 111 -5.34 6.60 11.71
N GLU A 112 -4.51 5.63 12.11
CA GLU A 112 -3.42 5.05 11.35
C GLU A 112 -3.80 4.62 9.93
N ILE A 113 -2.85 4.75 9.00
CA ILE A 113 -2.96 4.25 7.63
C ILE A 113 -1.98 3.10 7.47
N VAL A 114 -2.47 1.88 7.62
CA VAL A 114 -1.75 0.61 7.44
C VAL A 114 -1.94 0.07 6.02
N SER A 115 -3.12 0.33 5.45
CA SER A 115 -3.43 0.02 4.05
C SER A 115 -2.39 0.62 3.10
N SER A 116 -1.90 -0.17 2.16
CA SER A 116 -1.03 0.35 1.10
C SER A 116 -1.87 1.10 0.07
N PRO A 117 -1.46 2.30 -0.35
CA PRO A 117 -2.19 3.05 -1.36
C PRO A 117 -2.12 2.36 -2.74
N ALA A 118 -3.20 2.45 -3.51
CA ALA A 118 -3.22 2.10 -4.93
C ALA A 118 -3.47 3.35 -5.77
N ILE A 119 -2.93 3.38 -6.98
CA ILE A 119 -3.09 4.51 -7.91
C ILE A 119 -3.93 4.04 -9.08
N GLY A 120 -5.07 4.70 -9.29
CA GLY A 120 -5.93 4.45 -10.44
C GLY A 120 -5.38 5.02 -11.74
N LYS A 121 -5.92 4.56 -12.88
CA LYS A 121 -5.60 5.11 -14.21
C LYS A 121 -5.96 6.60 -14.35
N ASP A 122 -6.86 7.07 -13.50
CA ASP A 122 -7.28 8.49 -13.39
C ASP A 122 -6.29 9.34 -12.57
N GLY A 123 -5.20 8.72 -12.04
CA GLY A 123 -4.20 9.37 -11.22
C GLY A 123 -4.63 9.62 -9.77
N ASN A 124 -5.83 9.17 -9.38
CA ASN A 124 -6.27 9.25 -7.99
C ASN A 124 -5.60 8.18 -7.14
N ILE A 125 -5.38 8.49 -5.87
CA ILE A 125 -4.79 7.63 -4.86
C ILE A 125 -5.92 7.12 -3.95
N TYR A 126 -5.97 5.80 -3.77
CA TYR A 126 -7.00 5.10 -3.02
C TYR A 126 -6.38 4.35 -1.85
N PHE A 127 -6.94 4.49 -0.64
CA PHE A 127 -6.41 3.84 0.56
C PHE A 127 -7.46 3.71 1.66
N GLY A 128 -7.28 2.71 2.51
CA GLY A 128 -8.06 2.52 3.74
C GLY A 128 -7.37 3.13 4.95
N SER A 129 -8.15 3.45 5.99
CA SER A 129 -7.65 3.89 7.30
C SER A 129 -8.32 3.12 8.43
N CYS A 130 -7.64 3.03 9.57
CA CYS A 130 -8.19 2.48 10.80
C CYS A 130 -9.28 3.37 11.43
N ASP A 131 -9.59 4.52 10.84
CA ASP A 131 -10.72 5.37 11.22
C ASP A 131 -12.07 4.94 10.61
N ASN A 132 -12.08 3.78 9.95
CA ASN A 132 -13.23 3.17 9.30
C ASN A 132 -13.66 3.85 7.99
N TYR A 133 -12.79 4.68 7.41
CA TYR A 133 -13.03 5.28 6.10
C TYR A 133 -12.07 4.78 5.04
N PHE A 134 -12.61 4.61 3.87
CA PHE A 134 -11.87 4.44 2.63
C PHE A 134 -11.84 5.78 1.89
N TYR A 135 -10.68 6.16 1.37
CA TYR A 135 -10.43 7.48 0.82
C TYR A 135 -10.01 7.41 -0.65
N SER A 136 -10.47 8.39 -1.43
CA SER A 136 -9.91 8.73 -2.74
C SER A 136 -9.44 10.18 -2.71
N ILE A 137 -8.19 10.42 -3.07
CA ILE A 137 -7.60 11.76 -3.19
C ILE A 137 -6.91 11.90 -4.55
N ASN A 138 -6.76 13.13 -5.03
CA ASN A 138 -6.02 13.37 -6.26
C ASN A 138 -4.50 13.51 -6.02
N SER A 139 -3.73 13.65 -7.10
CA SER A 139 -2.27 13.78 -7.08
C SER A 139 -1.76 15.03 -6.35
N GLU A 140 -2.62 16.01 -6.08
CA GLU A 140 -2.34 17.22 -5.30
C GLU A 140 -2.72 17.10 -3.82
N GLY A 141 -3.21 15.92 -3.38
CA GLY A 141 -3.62 15.67 -2.01
C GLY A 141 -5.02 16.17 -1.65
N MET A 142 -5.85 16.51 -2.63
CA MET A 142 -7.23 16.97 -2.39
C MET A 142 -8.18 15.78 -2.33
N LEU A 143 -9.04 15.76 -1.31
CA LEU A 143 -10.09 14.73 -1.16
C LEU A 143 -11.06 14.77 -2.35
N ARG A 144 -11.26 13.62 -2.98
CA ARG A 144 -12.28 13.42 -4.02
C ARG A 144 -13.57 12.91 -3.39
N TRP A 145 -13.46 11.85 -2.61
CA TRP A 145 -14.56 11.29 -1.84
C TRP A 145 -14.02 10.41 -0.71
N SER A 146 -14.89 10.06 0.24
CA SER A 146 -14.63 9.04 1.24
C SER A 146 -15.86 8.17 1.43
N PHE A 147 -15.65 6.90 1.77
CA PHE A 147 -16.69 5.91 2.02
C PHE A 147 -16.53 5.30 3.40
N LYS A 148 -17.60 5.27 4.20
CA LYS A 148 -17.58 4.75 5.57
C LYS A 148 -17.94 3.27 5.60
N THR A 149 -17.12 2.46 6.27
CA THR A 149 -17.37 1.06 6.63
C THR A 149 -17.79 0.94 8.11
N GLY A 150 -18.08 -0.27 8.54
CA GLY A 150 -18.45 -0.54 9.95
C GLY A 150 -17.25 -0.60 10.90
N ASP A 151 -16.02 -0.87 10.37
CA ASP A 151 -14.79 -1.00 11.17
C ASP A 151 -13.56 -0.67 10.31
N SER A 152 -12.37 -0.81 10.90
CA SER A 152 -11.05 -0.49 10.32
C SER A 152 -10.83 -1.10 8.94
N ILE A 153 -10.08 -0.39 8.09
CA ILE A 153 -9.67 -0.84 6.77
C ILE A 153 -8.15 -0.89 6.73
N ILE A 154 -7.59 -2.10 6.87
CA ILE A 154 -6.16 -2.35 6.74
C ILE A 154 -5.80 -3.07 5.44
N SER A 155 -6.78 -3.71 4.81
CA SER A 155 -6.68 -4.30 3.47
C SER A 155 -6.24 -3.23 2.47
N SER A 156 -5.25 -3.54 1.64
CA SER A 156 -4.86 -2.66 0.53
C SER A 156 -5.80 -2.88 -0.65
N PRO A 157 -6.24 -1.81 -1.35
CA PRO A 157 -7.19 -1.94 -2.44
C PRO A 157 -6.56 -2.51 -3.71
N VAL A 158 -7.39 -3.16 -4.55
CA VAL A 158 -7.11 -3.40 -5.96
C VAL A 158 -8.10 -2.63 -6.81
N ILE A 159 -7.66 -2.19 -7.99
CA ILE A 159 -8.45 -1.39 -8.92
C ILE A 159 -8.49 -2.11 -10.27
N ASP A 160 -9.68 -2.29 -10.82
CA ASP A 160 -9.84 -2.90 -12.13
C ASP A 160 -9.62 -1.91 -13.30
N SER A 161 -9.81 -2.42 -14.51
CA SER A 161 -9.62 -1.62 -15.74
C SER A 161 -10.68 -0.53 -15.93
N GLU A 162 -11.83 -0.67 -15.30
CA GLU A 162 -12.96 0.27 -15.37
C GLU A 162 -12.92 1.29 -14.22
N GLY A 163 -11.98 1.13 -13.27
CA GLY A 163 -11.79 2.01 -12.12
C GLY A 163 -12.62 1.64 -10.89
N PHE A 164 -13.26 0.46 -10.87
CA PHE A 164 -13.87 -0.05 -9.64
C PHE A 164 -12.79 -0.40 -8.63
N VAL A 165 -13.07 -0.12 -7.37
CA VAL A 165 -12.13 -0.30 -6.26
C VAL A 165 -12.65 -1.36 -5.31
N TYR A 166 -11.79 -2.34 -5.01
CA TYR A 166 -12.14 -3.49 -4.18
C TYR A 166 -11.25 -3.55 -2.94
N PHE A 167 -11.84 -3.74 -1.76
CA PHE A 167 -11.10 -3.82 -0.50
C PHE A 167 -11.88 -4.56 0.59
N GLY A 168 -11.17 -5.09 1.57
CA GLY A 168 -11.74 -5.71 2.76
C GLY A 168 -11.81 -4.74 3.95
N SER A 169 -12.71 -5.02 4.91
CA SER A 169 -12.80 -4.31 6.19
C SER A 169 -12.91 -5.31 7.36
N TRP A 170 -12.52 -4.85 8.53
CA TRP A 170 -12.69 -5.60 9.77
C TRP A 170 -14.15 -5.81 10.17
N ASP A 171 -15.09 -5.07 9.59
CA ASP A 171 -16.51 -5.33 9.75
C ASP A 171 -16.97 -6.64 9.07
N GLY A 172 -16.05 -7.36 8.41
CA GLY A 172 -16.27 -8.64 7.74
C GLY A 172 -16.98 -8.52 6.41
N TYR A 173 -17.03 -7.32 5.82
CA TYR A 173 -17.47 -7.14 4.44
C TYR A 173 -16.31 -6.91 3.49
N PHE A 174 -16.42 -7.49 2.33
CA PHE A 174 -15.66 -7.16 1.15
C PHE A 174 -16.48 -6.17 0.31
N TYR A 175 -15.88 -5.07 -0.10
CA TYR A 175 -16.56 -3.95 -0.74
C TYR A 175 -16.08 -3.77 -2.18
N ALA A 176 -17.03 -3.44 -3.07
CA ALA A 176 -16.76 -2.91 -4.41
C ALA A 176 -17.38 -1.51 -4.53
N LEU A 177 -16.55 -0.51 -4.80
CA LEU A 177 -16.98 0.87 -5.02
C LEU A 177 -16.79 1.27 -6.48
N ARG A 178 -17.67 2.11 -6.97
CA ARG A 178 -17.54 2.79 -8.27
C ARG A 178 -16.43 3.85 -8.20
N PRO A 179 -15.94 4.33 -9.36
CA PRO A 179 -14.95 5.42 -9.41
C PRO A 179 -15.38 6.70 -8.70
N ASP A 180 -16.69 6.95 -8.59
CA ASP A 180 -17.28 8.11 -7.90
C ASP A 180 -17.46 7.91 -6.38
N GLY A 181 -17.04 6.74 -5.83
CA GLY A 181 -17.10 6.39 -4.42
C GLY A 181 -18.44 5.81 -3.97
N GLN A 182 -19.41 5.61 -4.89
CA GLN A 182 -20.67 4.96 -4.53
C GLN A 182 -20.50 3.44 -4.40
N LEU A 183 -21.25 2.84 -3.46
CA LEU A 183 -21.27 1.39 -3.30
C LEU A 183 -21.87 0.72 -4.52
N GLN A 184 -21.11 -0.17 -5.16
CA GLN A 184 -21.61 -1.03 -6.21
C GLN A 184 -22.25 -2.29 -5.61
N TRP A 185 -21.48 -2.99 -4.78
CA TRP A 185 -21.94 -4.14 -3.99
C TRP A 185 -21.00 -4.38 -2.81
N LYS A 186 -21.45 -5.21 -1.86
CA LYS A 186 -20.61 -5.77 -0.80
C LYS A 186 -20.96 -7.21 -0.53
N PHE A 187 -19.96 -8.01 -0.14
CA PHE A 187 -20.08 -9.41 0.17
C PHE A 187 -19.70 -9.66 1.63
N LYS A 188 -20.53 -10.41 2.37
CA LYS A 188 -20.29 -10.71 3.79
C LYS A 188 -19.52 -12.01 3.94
N THR A 189 -18.41 -12.00 4.68
CA THR A 189 -17.66 -13.16 5.13
C THR A 189 -17.99 -13.49 6.59
N GLY A 190 -17.50 -14.61 7.11
CA GLY A 190 -17.69 -15.01 8.51
C GLY A 190 -16.75 -14.35 9.51
N GLY A 191 -15.79 -13.55 9.06
CA GLY A 191 -14.77 -12.87 9.89
C GLY A 191 -14.26 -11.59 9.29
N SER A 192 -13.30 -10.92 9.96
CA SER A 192 -12.64 -9.73 9.43
C SER A 192 -11.86 -10.05 8.14
N ILE A 193 -11.67 -9.03 7.31
CA ILE A 193 -10.89 -9.14 6.08
C ILE A 193 -9.68 -8.23 6.19
N ASP A 194 -8.53 -8.84 6.50
CA ASP A 194 -7.24 -8.18 6.65
C ASP A 194 -6.41 -8.26 5.38
N SER A 195 -6.63 -9.35 4.60
CA SER A 195 -5.87 -9.60 3.38
C SER A 195 -6.20 -8.57 2.30
N SER A 196 -5.18 -8.24 1.51
CA SER A 196 -5.38 -7.48 0.29
C SER A 196 -5.90 -8.41 -0.82
N PRO A 197 -6.92 -7.98 -1.59
CA PRO A 197 -7.44 -8.78 -2.69
C PRO A 197 -6.45 -8.88 -3.86
N SER A 198 -6.64 -9.89 -4.67
CA SER A 198 -5.99 -10.07 -5.96
C SER A 198 -7.06 -10.20 -7.04
N LEU A 199 -6.85 -9.54 -8.18
CA LEU A 199 -7.74 -9.57 -9.34
C LEU A 199 -7.08 -10.38 -10.45
N ASP A 200 -7.79 -11.39 -10.97
CA ASP A 200 -7.34 -12.17 -12.12
C ASP A 200 -7.75 -11.49 -13.44
N SER A 201 -7.18 -11.98 -14.52
CA SER A 201 -7.42 -11.47 -15.89
C SER A 201 -8.85 -11.69 -16.39
N ASP A 202 -9.59 -12.64 -15.82
CA ASP A 202 -11.01 -12.93 -16.13
C ASP A 202 -11.99 -12.07 -15.29
N GLY A 203 -11.47 -11.22 -14.38
CA GLY A 203 -12.26 -10.39 -13.48
C GLY A 203 -12.58 -11.06 -12.14
N THR A 204 -12.15 -12.28 -11.91
CA THR A 204 -12.34 -12.96 -10.61
C THR A 204 -11.45 -12.31 -9.55
N ILE A 205 -12.05 -12.00 -8.39
CA ILE A 205 -11.36 -11.40 -7.24
C ILE A 205 -11.17 -12.48 -6.17
N TYR A 206 -9.92 -12.60 -5.69
CA TYR A 206 -9.57 -13.52 -4.60
C TYR A 206 -9.26 -12.72 -3.34
N VAL A 207 -9.87 -13.10 -2.21
CA VAL A 207 -9.65 -12.46 -0.91
C VAL A 207 -9.71 -13.47 0.22
N GLY A 208 -8.81 -13.36 1.20
CA GLY A 208 -8.80 -14.18 2.41
C GLY A 208 -9.59 -13.49 3.54
N SER A 209 -10.22 -14.29 4.41
CA SER A 209 -10.90 -13.81 5.61
C SER A 209 -10.38 -14.55 6.85
N SER A 210 -10.46 -13.91 8.02
CA SER A 210 -10.09 -14.53 9.31
C SER A 210 -11.05 -15.65 9.74
N ASP A 211 -12.14 -15.89 8.99
CA ASP A 211 -12.98 -17.09 9.11
C ASP A 211 -12.32 -18.37 8.54
N LYS A 212 -11.07 -18.27 8.05
CA LYS A 212 -10.24 -19.35 7.49
C LYS A 212 -10.60 -19.77 6.05
N TYR A 213 -11.35 -18.96 5.33
CA TYR A 213 -11.66 -19.18 3.91
C TYR A 213 -10.96 -18.18 3.01
N VAL A 214 -10.66 -18.62 1.80
CA VAL A 214 -10.35 -17.77 0.64
C VAL A 214 -11.59 -17.78 -0.25
N TYR A 215 -12.03 -16.60 -0.60
CA TYR A 215 -13.20 -16.39 -1.46
C TYR A 215 -12.76 -16.02 -2.86
N ALA A 216 -13.41 -16.62 -3.86
CA ALA A 216 -13.34 -16.24 -5.26
C ALA A 216 -14.69 -15.62 -5.64
N ILE A 217 -14.67 -14.36 -6.06
CA ILE A 217 -15.87 -13.56 -6.34
C ILE A 217 -15.75 -13.06 -7.79
N GLY A 218 -16.67 -13.48 -8.64
CA GLY A 218 -16.75 -13.13 -10.06
C GLY A 218 -18.15 -12.70 -10.47
#